data_9f2d260f0cf5a98e43fe3a4ceaa25df3
#
_entry.id   9f2d260f0cf5a98e43fe3a4ceaa25df3
#
_cell.length_a   1.000
_cell.length_b   1.000
_cell.length_c   1.000
_cell.angle_alpha   90.00
_cell.angle_beta   90.00
_cell.angle_gamma   90.00
#
_symmetry.space_group_name_H-M   'P 1'
#
loop_
_entity.id
_entity.type
_entity.pdbx_description
1 polymer ?
#
loop_
_entity_poly.entity_id
_entity_poly.type
_entity_poly.pdbx_seq_one_letter_code
_entity_poly.pdbx_strand_id
1 'polypeptide(L)'
;MAVQRFRQPRVAELVASKLRDDILSGRLKEGDVLPSQESLFGEFGVSPPALREAIHILETDGLISVRRGNVGGAVVHHPTAERTAHMISMVLQARAATPVDVSEALMHLEPICAGMCAAREDRMTEVVPYLENEIGIQTAQFDDISQYVPNARRFHETLVSRCGNEPMILLIGSLELIWSTHESAVWNGDEGSAPMVDKTRRAALRDHQRLLDAIRDGNAARAVRLAEGHLAAARRNTLAVGTAHTIEAKLIADLGARPDSRPLRNDRPQSSKGIAT
;
A
#
# COMPACT_ATOMS: atom_id res chain seq x y z
N MET A 1 -39.40 -7.78 -27.70
CA MET A 1 -38.03 -7.18 -27.72
C MET A 1 -37.98 -6.12 -26.65
N ALA A 2 -37.15 -6.29 -25.62
CA ALA A 2 -36.96 -5.32 -24.56
C ALA A 2 -36.08 -4.16 -25.11
N VAL A 3 -36.57 -2.94 -25.12
CA VAL A 3 -35.82 -1.75 -25.51
C VAL A 3 -34.79 -1.50 -24.42
N GLN A 4 -33.52 -1.75 -24.74
CA GLN A 4 -32.39 -1.43 -23.88
C GLN A 4 -32.23 0.11 -23.88
N ARG A 5 -32.77 0.78 -22.84
CA ARG A 5 -32.62 2.22 -22.65
C ARG A 5 -31.19 2.47 -22.17
N PHE A 6 -30.31 2.91 -23.06
CA PHE A 6 -29.04 3.48 -22.68
C PHE A 6 -29.31 4.76 -21.88
N ARG A 7 -28.94 4.75 -20.61
CA ARG A 7 -29.02 5.92 -19.74
C ARG A 7 -27.90 6.86 -20.18
N GLN A 8 -28.22 8.02 -20.75
CA GLN A 8 -27.19 9.05 -20.98
C GLN A 8 -26.55 9.42 -19.64
N PRO A 9 -25.21 9.56 -19.56
CA PRO A 9 -24.56 10.01 -18.33
C PRO A 9 -25.17 11.33 -17.90
N ARG A 10 -25.45 11.48 -16.61
CA ARG A 10 -25.90 12.75 -16.07
C ARG A 10 -24.77 13.77 -16.19
N VAL A 11 -25.10 15.05 -16.36
CA VAL A 11 -24.10 16.13 -16.45
C VAL A 11 -23.12 16.11 -15.26
N ALA A 12 -23.62 15.78 -14.06
CA ALA A 12 -22.80 15.62 -12.87
C ALA A 12 -21.74 14.51 -13.02
N GLU A 13 -22.10 13.37 -13.63
CA GLU A 13 -21.18 12.25 -13.88
C GLU A 13 -20.08 12.64 -14.88
N LEU A 14 -20.40 13.45 -15.89
CA LEU A 14 -19.42 13.96 -16.85
C LEU A 14 -18.41 14.92 -16.20
N VAL A 15 -18.88 15.85 -15.37
CA VAL A 15 -18.02 16.76 -14.61
C VAL A 15 -17.14 15.98 -13.64
N ALA A 16 -17.71 15.03 -12.88
CA ALA A 16 -16.95 14.20 -11.97
C ALA A 16 -15.88 13.37 -12.72
N SER A 17 -16.21 12.81 -13.90
CA SER A 17 -15.26 12.08 -14.74
C SER A 17 -14.10 12.98 -15.17
N LYS A 18 -14.36 14.19 -15.63
CA LYS A 18 -13.32 15.13 -16.06
C LYS A 18 -12.39 15.51 -14.91
N LEU A 19 -12.92 15.86 -13.74
CA LEU A 19 -12.11 16.18 -12.57
C LEU A 19 -11.34 14.95 -12.05
N ARG A 20 -11.93 13.75 -12.11
CA ARG A 20 -11.25 12.48 -11.79
C ARG A 20 -10.04 12.26 -12.72
N ASP A 21 -10.20 12.48 -14.02
CA ASP A 21 -9.10 12.35 -14.99
C ASP A 21 -7.99 13.38 -14.71
N ASP A 22 -8.33 14.58 -14.27
CA ASP A 22 -7.36 15.62 -13.90
C ASP A 22 -6.59 15.25 -12.62
N ILE A 23 -7.25 14.64 -11.64
CA ILE A 23 -6.63 14.11 -10.42
C ILE A 23 -5.71 12.92 -10.77
N LEU A 24 -6.25 11.90 -11.44
CA LEU A 24 -5.50 10.68 -11.74
C LEU A 24 -4.33 10.89 -12.70
N SER A 25 -4.42 11.89 -13.58
CA SER A 25 -3.29 12.27 -14.47
C SER A 25 -2.25 13.16 -13.78
N GLY A 26 -2.47 13.60 -12.54
CA GLY A 26 -1.57 14.49 -11.80
C GLY A 26 -1.64 15.97 -12.22
N ARG A 27 -2.64 16.36 -13.05
CA ARG A 27 -2.89 17.79 -13.33
C ARG A 27 -3.37 18.51 -12.07
N LEU A 28 -4.18 17.84 -11.26
CA LEU A 28 -4.50 18.24 -9.90
C LEU A 28 -3.69 17.35 -8.95
N LYS A 29 -2.86 17.97 -8.12
CA LYS A 29 -1.91 17.27 -7.24
C LYS A 29 -2.52 17.00 -5.87
N GLU A 30 -1.96 16.05 -5.14
CA GLU A 30 -2.28 15.82 -3.73
C GLU A 30 -2.18 17.13 -2.93
N GLY A 31 -3.25 17.45 -2.18
CA GLY A 31 -3.32 18.66 -1.36
C GLY A 31 -3.76 19.92 -2.10
N ASP A 32 -3.87 19.91 -3.44
CA ASP A 32 -4.42 21.04 -4.18
C ASP A 32 -5.87 21.29 -3.73
N VAL A 33 -6.28 22.55 -3.77
CA VAL A 33 -7.68 22.93 -3.54
C VAL A 33 -8.34 23.13 -4.90
N LEU A 34 -9.47 22.46 -5.14
CA LEU A 34 -10.23 22.66 -6.37
C LEU A 34 -10.61 24.14 -6.53
N PRO A 35 -10.70 24.65 -7.78
CA PRO A 35 -11.20 25.98 -8.03
C PRO A 35 -12.55 26.22 -7.35
N SER A 36 -12.87 27.48 -7.06
CA SER A 36 -14.15 27.83 -6.44
C SER A 36 -15.32 27.31 -7.26
N GLN A 37 -16.47 27.07 -6.60
CA GLN A 37 -17.66 26.63 -7.32
C GLN A 37 -18.05 27.60 -8.44
N GLU A 38 -17.88 28.90 -8.23
CA GLU A 38 -18.13 29.92 -9.24
C GLU A 38 -17.23 29.77 -10.46
N SER A 39 -15.94 29.51 -10.25
CA SER A 39 -14.98 29.24 -11.33
C SER A 39 -15.35 27.96 -12.10
N LEU A 40 -15.70 26.88 -11.38
CA LEU A 40 -16.13 25.62 -12.00
C LEU A 40 -17.46 25.76 -12.76
N PHE A 41 -18.38 26.62 -12.30
CA PHE A 41 -19.60 26.95 -13.07
C PHE A 41 -19.24 27.62 -14.39
N GLY A 42 -18.32 28.58 -14.36
CA GLY A 42 -17.85 29.25 -15.58
C GLY A 42 -17.17 28.31 -16.55
N GLU A 43 -16.35 27.39 -16.03
CA GLU A 43 -15.59 26.43 -16.85
C GLU A 43 -16.48 25.36 -17.48
N PHE A 44 -17.36 24.73 -16.68
CA PHE A 44 -18.16 23.59 -17.14
C PHE A 44 -19.53 23.99 -17.72
N GLY A 45 -20.01 25.20 -17.50
CA GLY A 45 -21.31 25.65 -17.97
C GLY A 45 -22.49 24.86 -17.38
N VAL A 46 -22.34 24.35 -16.15
CA VAL A 46 -23.30 23.44 -15.51
C VAL A 46 -24.10 24.16 -14.40
N SER A 47 -25.24 23.59 -14.02
CA SER A 47 -26.02 24.12 -12.90
C SER A 47 -25.38 23.85 -11.54
N PRO A 48 -25.64 24.72 -10.53
CA PRO A 48 -25.16 24.50 -9.16
C PRO A 48 -25.49 23.12 -8.54
N PRO A 49 -26.68 22.55 -8.75
CA PRO A 49 -27.03 21.23 -8.29
C PRO A 49 -26.14 20.13 -8.95
N ALA A 50 -25.88 20.22 -10.27
CA ALA A 50 -25.08 19.25 -10.99
C ALA A 50 -23.62 19.27 -10.52
N LEU A 51 -23.06 20.48 -10.26
CA LEU A 51 -21.70 20.57 -9.71
C LEU A 51 -21.62 20.01 -8.29
N ARG A 52 -22.59 20.30 -7.42
CA ARG A 52 -22.62 19.71 -6.07
C ARG A 52 -22.68 18.18 -6.09
N GLU A 53 -23.48 17.63 -7.02
CA GLU A 53 -23.54 16.16 -7.22
C GLU A 53 -22.20 15.62 -7.72
N ALA A 54 -21.52 16.29 -8.65
CA ALA A 54 -20.18 15.91 -9.11
C ALA A 54 -19.14 15.92 -7.98
N ILE A 55 -19.14 16.97 -7.15
CA ILE A 55 -18.28 17.06 -5.95
C ILE A 55 -18.57 15.91 -4.99
N HIS A 56 -19.83 15.60 -4.75
CA HIS A 56 -20.24 14.49 -3.87
C HIS A 56 -19.78 13.12 -4.42
N ILE A 57 -19.84 12.91 -5.74
CA ILE A 57 -19.31 11.70 -6.39
C ILE A 57 -17.80 11.57 -6.11
N LEU A 58 -17.02 12.64 -6.32
CA LEU A 58 -15.57 12.63 -6.09
C LEU A 58 -15.22 12.44 -4.60
N GLU A 59 -16.02 13.00 -3.70
CA GLU A 59 -15.86 12.79 -2.25
C GLU A 59 -16.16 11.34 -1.86
N THR A 60 -17.18 10.74 -2.45
CA THR A 60 -17.50 9.30 -2.27
C THR A 60 -16.40 8.40 -2.84
N ASP A 61 -15.81 8.77 -3.98
CA ASP A 61 -14.65 8.08 -4.54
C ASP A 61 -13.37 8.27 -3.70
N GLY A 62 -13.43 9.17 -2.70
CA GLY A 62 -12.29 9.50 -1.85
C GLY A 62 -11.19 10.32 -2.55
N LEU A 63 -11.50 10.92 -3.70
CA LEU A 63 -10.56 11.75 -4.46
C LEU A 63 -10.54 13.20 -3.99
N ILE A 64 -11.50 13.61 -3.19
CA ILE A 64 -11.51 14.92 -2.52
C ILE A 64 -12.08 14.81 -1.10
N SER A 65 -11.77 15.80 -0.27
CA SER A 65 -12.46 16.05 1.00
C SER A 65 -12.94 17.48 1.07
N VAL A 66 -14.20 17.70 1.48
CA VAL A 66 -14.78 19.03 1.58
C VAL A 66 -14.56 19.59 2.98
N ARG A 67 -13.74 20.65 3.11
CA ARG A 67 -13.56 21.40 4.36
C ARG A 67 -14.60 22.52 4.46
N ARG A 68 -15.33 22.58 5.58
CA ARG A 68 -16.30 23.65 5.89
C ARG A 68 -15.59 24.83 6.54
N GLY A 69 -16.00 26.06 6.26
CA GLY A 69 -15.51 27.30 6.89
C GLY A 69 -15.02 28.34 5.88
N ASN A 70 -14.61 29.53 6.37
CA ASN A 70 -14.18 30.67 5.53
C ASN A 70 -12.92 30.42 4.66
N VAL A 71 -12.14 29.42 4.99
CA VAL A 71 -10.99 28.92 4.21
C VAL A 71 -11.30 27.52 3.68
N GLY A 72 -12.58 27.21 3.55
CA GLY A 72 -13.06 25.92 3.09
C GLY A 72 -12.87 25.74 1.59
N GLY A 73 -12.83 24.47 1.16
CA GLY A 73 -12.72 24.09 -0.25
C GLY A 73 -12.67 22.57 -0.37
N ALA A 74 -12.72 22.08 -1.59
CA ALA A 74 -12.51 20.66 -1.87
C ALA A 74 -11.02 20.39 -2.06
N VAL A 75 -10.40 19.69 -1.10
CA VAL A 75 -8.99 19.31 -1.15
C VAL A 75 -8.84 18.01 -1.91
N VAL A 76 -7.93 17.99 -2.86
CA VAL A 76 -7.62 16.84 -3.73
C VAL A 76 -6.83 15.78 -2.98
N HIS A 77 -7.19 14.53 -3.20
CA HIS A 77 -6.48 13.34 -2.72
C HIS A 77 -6.22 12.37 -3.86
N HIS A 78 -5.02 11.80 -3.90
CA HIS A 78 -4.72 10.70 -4.81
C HIS A 78 -5.07 9.36 -4.16
N PRO A 79 -5.44 8.34 -4.94
CA PRO A 79 -5.58 6.98 -4.44
C PRO A 79 -4.27 6.49 -3.81
N THR A 80 -4.33 5.91 -2.61
CA THR A 80 -3.17 5.39 -1.89
C THR A 80 -3.33 3.90 -1.58
N ALA A 81 -2.20 3.23 -1.32
CA ALA A 81 -2.22 1.82 -0.90
C ALA A 81 -2.94 1.64 0.44
N GLU A 82 -2.84 2.62 1.36
CA GLU A 82 -3.52 2.58 2.66
C GLU A 82 -5.04 2.58 2.50
N ARG A 83 -5.59 3.40 1.59
CA ARG A 83 -7.02 3.39 1.29
C ARG A 83 -7.47 2.06 0.69
N THR A 84 -6.65 1.49 -0.21
CA THR A 84 -6.93 0.17 -0.77
C THR A 84 -6.88 -0.91 0.30
N ALA A 85 -5.87 -0.91 1.15
CA ALA A 85 -5.76 -1.82 2.29
C ALA A 85 -6.94 -1.69 3.26
N HIS A 86 -7.40 -0.46 3.54
CA HIS A 86 -8.59 -0.22 4.36
C HIS A 86 -9.86 -0.83 3.73
N MET A 87 -10.08 -0.65 2.42
CA MET A 87 -11.23 -1.25 1.72
C MET A 87 -11.16 -2.79 1.75
N ILE A 88 -9.97 -3.36 1.50
CA ILE A 88 -9.75 -4.81 1.59
C ILE A 88 -10.03 -5.30 3.02
N SER A 89 -9.52 -4.60 4.05
CA SER A 89 -9.71 -4.99 5.45
C SER A 89 -11.17 -4.95 5.90
N MET A 90 -11.99 -4.02 5.40
CA MET A 90 -13.44 -4.01 5.64
C MET A 90 -14.11 -5.27 5.07
N VAL A 91 -13.73 -5.69 3.86
CA VAL A 91 -14.26 -6.91 3.24
C VAL A 91 -13.80 -8.15 4.01
N LEU A 92 -12.53 -8.21 4.42
CA LEU A 92 -11.98 -9.30 5.22
C LEU A 92 -12.66 -9.39 6.59
N GLN A 93 -12.87 -8.26 7.26
CA GLN A 93 -13.59 -8.20 8.53
C GLN A 93 -15.03 -8.70 8.38
N ALA A 94 -15.75 -8.27 7.33
CA ALA A 94 -17.12 -8.73 7.06
C ALA A 94 -17.20 -10.23 6.77
N ARG A 95 -16.10 -10.85 6.35
CA ARG A 95 -15.97 -12.30 6.13
C ARG A 95 -15.38 -13.05 7.30
N ALA A 96 -15.18 -12.38 8.44
CA ALA A 96 -14.52 -12.92 9.64
C ALA A 96 -13.13 -13.54 9.34
N ALA A 97 -12.41 -13.02 8.34
CA ALA A 97 -11.04 -13.43 8.06
C ALA A 97 -10.11 -13.06 9.21
N THR A 98 -9.07 -13.84 9.38
CA THR A 98 -8.09 -13.68 10.46
C THR A 98 -6.75 -13.18 9.93
N PRO A 99 -5.86 -12.65 10.78
CA PRO A 99 -4.47 -12.36 10.39
C PRO A 99 -3.74 -13.61 9.87
N VAL A 100 -4.12 -14.80 10.33
CA VAL A 100 -3.58 -16.08 9.84
C VAL A 100 -3.85 -16.26 8.35
N ASP A 101 -5.08 -15.97 7.91
CA ASP A 101 -5.45 -16.08 6.48
C ASP A 101 -4.63 -15.11 5.62
N VAL A 102 -4.38 -13.88 6.12
CA VAL A 102 -3.52 -12.90 5.43
C VAL A 102 -2.08 -13.38 5.37
N SER A 103 -1.54 -13.91 6.47
CA SER A 103 -0.17 -14.45 6.49
C SER A 103 0.01 -15.64 5.54
N GLU A 104 -1.01 -16.46 5.39
CA GLU A 104 -1.00 -17.57 4.44
C GLU A 104 -0.99 -17.08 2.99
N ALA A 105 -1.79 -16.07 2.67
CA ALA A 105 -1.77 -15.43 1.36
C ALA A 105 -0.39 -14.82 1.04
N LEU A 106 0.22 -14.11 2.00
CA LEU A 106 1.56 -13.53 1.84
C LEU A 106 2.62 -14.59 1.63
N MET A 107 2.57 -15.72 2.35
CA MET A 107 3.47 -16.85 2.17
C MET A 107 3.52 -17.39 0.72
N HIS A 108 2.40 -17.29 0.00
CA HIS A 108 2.32 -17.72 -1.39
C HIS A 108 2.64 -16.63 -2.41
N LEU A 109 2.41 -15.38 -2.09
CA LEU A 109 2.47 -14.27 -3.03
C LEU A 109 3.79 -13.49 -2.98
N GLU A 110 4.33 -13.22 -1.79
CA GLU A 110 5.55 -12.43 -1.63
C GLU A 110 6.81 -13.11 -2.24
N PRO A 111 6.99 -14.44 -2.17
CA PRO A 111 8.13 -15.10 -2.83
C PRO A 111 8.19 -14.83 -4.34
N ILE A 112 7.04 -14.64 -4.99
CA ILE A 112 6.97 -14.26 -6.40
C ILE A 112 7.60 -12.89 -6.60
N CYS A 113 7.33 -11.92 -5.72
CA CYS A 113 7.97 -10.60 -5.77
C CYS A 113 9.48 -10.68 -5.57
N ALA A 114 9.97 -11.56 -4.68
CA ALA A 114 11.40 -11.80 -4.51
C ALA A 114 12.05 -12.32 -5.79
N GLY A 115 11.42 -13.27 -6.47
CA GLY A 115 11.85 -13.77 -7.77
C GLY A 115 11.88 -12.69 -8.85
N MET A 116 10.83 -11.85 -8.88
CA MET A 116 10.75 -10.71 -9.81
C MET A 116 11.84 -9.69 -9.55
N CYS A 117 12.11 -9.32 -8.29
CA CYS A 117 13.22 -8.44 -7.91
C CYS A 117 14.57 -8.95 -8.43
N ALA A 118 14.84 -10.26 -8.24
CA ALA A 118 16.07 -10.89 -8.72
C ALA A 118 16.18 -10.92 -10.25
N ALA A 119 15.05 -11.06 -10.96
CA ALA A 119 15.02 -11.12 -12.42
C ALA A 119 15.15 -9.75 -13.10
N ARG A 120 15.03 -8.63 -12.38
CA ARG A 120 15.17 -7.28 -12.95
C ARG A 120 16.57 -7.03 -13.49
N GLU A 121 16.69 -6.43 -14.66
CA GLU A 121 17.98 -6.01 -15.23
C GLU A 121 18.57 -4.84 -14.41
N ASP A 122 17.73 -3.93 -13.94
CA ASP A 122 18.10 -2.76 -13.13
C ASP A 122 18.15 -3.04 -11.63
N ARG A 123 18.14 -4.31 -11.19
CA ARG A 123 18.11 -4.69 -9.76
C ARG A 123 19.22 -4.08 -8.92
N MET A 124 20.40 -3.87 -9.52
CA MET A 124 21.57 -3.32 -8.82
C MET A 124 21.41 -1.84 -8.46
N THR A 125 20.52 -1.11 -9.16
CA THR A 125 20.22 0.31 -8.91
C THR A 125 18.86 0.51 -8.26
N GLU A 126 17.86 -0.31 -8.62
CA GLU A 126 16.47 -0.09 -8.24
C GLU A 126 15.96 -1.03 -7.13
N VAL A 127 16.74 -2.05 -6.74
CA VAL A 127 16.33 -3.01 -5.71
C VAL A 127 17.37 -3.13 -4.62
N VAL A 128 18.59 -3.52 -4.97
CA VAL A 128 19.66 -3.88 -4.02
C VAL A 128 19.96 -2.77 -3.01
N PRO A 129 20.16 -1.49 -3.40
CA PRO A 129 20.51 -0.44 -2.43
C PRO A 129 19.41 -0.17 -1.40
N TYR A 130 18.15 -0.36 -1.79
CA TYR A 130 17.00 -0.16 -0.90
C TYR A 130 16.91 -1.28 0.14
N LEU A 131 17.08 -2.53 -0.27
CA LEU A 131 17.09 -3.68 0.65
C LEU A 131 18.32 -3.67 1.57
N GLU A 132 19.50 -3.24 1.07
CA GLU A 132 20.69 -3.02 1.90
C GLU A 132 20.45 -2.00 3.00
N ASN A 133 19.77 -0.89 2.66
CA ASN A 133 19.40 0.14 3.64
C ASN A 133 18.50 -0.43 4.74
N GLU A 134 17.47 -1.21 4.38
CA GLU A 134 16.57 -1.80 5.38
C GLU A 134 17.28 -2.81 6.28
N ILE A 135 18.18 -3.63 5.74
CA ILE A 135 19.04 -4.55 6.54
C ILE A 135 19.98 -3.76 7.45
N GLY A 136 20.54 -2.65 6.95
CA GLY A 136 21.39 -1.75 7.74
C GLY A 136 20.67 -1.17 8.95
N ILE A 137 19.44 -0.67 8.75
CA ILE A 137 18.59 -0.15 9.83
C ILE A 137 18.25 -1.27 10.83
N GLN A 138 17.84 -2.44 10.34
CA GLN A 138 17.50 -3.60 11.17
C GLN A 138 18.70 -4.07 12.01
N THR A 139 19.88 -4.01 11.45
CA THR A 139 21.13 -4.37 12.15
C THR A 139 21.47 -3.34 13.21
N ALA A 140 21.39 -2.05 12.89
CA ALA A 140 21.72 -0.95 13.81
C ALA A 140 20.77 -0.90 15.02
N GLN A 141 19.53 -1.30 14.83
CA GLN A 141 18.48 -1.29 15.87
C GLN A 141 18.14 -2.70 16.39
N PHE A 142 19.07 -3.65 16.23
CA PHE A 142 18.83 -5.07 16.56
C PHE A 142 18.44 -5.28 18.02
N ASP A 143 19.03 -4.55 18.95
CA ASP A 143 18.81 -4.68 20.39
C ASP A 143 17.57 -3.92 20.89
N ASP A 144 17.03 -3.00 20.10
CA ASP A 144 15.78 -2.32 20.40
C ASP A 144 14.59 -3.17 19.93
N ILE A 145 14.00 -3.92 20.87
CA ILE A 145 12.90 -4.84 20.59
C ILE A 145 11.68 -4.11 20.01
N SER A 146 11.43 -2.87 20.47
CA SER A 146 10.27 -2.08 20.02
C SER A 146 10.38 -1.67 18.56
N GLN A 147 11.59 -1.52 18.05
CA GLN A 147 11.88 -1.14 16.66
C GLN A 147 12.18 -2.34 15.75
N TYR A 148 12.54 -3.48 16.32
CA TYR A 148 12.96 -4.64 15.55
C TYR A 148 11.86 -5.17 14.61
N VAL A 149 10.64 -5.40 15.12
CA VAL A 149 9.53 -5.92 14.32
C VAL A 149 9.12 -4.93 13.22
N PRO A 150 8.90 -3.63 13.50
CA PRO A 150 8.65 -2.64 12.46
C PRO A 150 9.74 -2.59 11.38
N ASN A 151 11.02 -2.66 11.77
CA ASN A 151 12.13 -2.62 10.81
C ASN A 151 12.25 -3.91 9.99
N ALA A 152 11.98 -5.07 10.58
CA ALA A 152 11.94 -6.33 9.85
C ALA A 152 10.81 -6.31 8.80
N ARG A 153 9.65 -5.74 9.12
CA ARG A 153 8.53 -5.56 8.18
C ARG A 153 8.90 -4.66 7.00
N ARG A 154 9.61 -3.58 7.24
CA ARG A 154 10.04 -2.66 6.18
C ARG A 154 10.88 -3.33 5.10
N PHE A 155 11.64 -4.38 5.42
CA PHE A 155 12.35 -5.16 4.42
C PHE A 155 11.37 -5.82 3.43
N HIS A 156 10.27 -6.42 3.91
CA HIS A 156 9.25 -7.07 3.08
C HIS A 156 8.48 -6.04 2.25
N GLU A 157 8.04 -4.96 2.88
CA GLU A 157 7.36 -3.84 2.19
C GLU A 157 8.24 -3.27 1.07
N THR A 158 9.54 -3.08 1.32
CA THR A 158 10.50 -2.62 0.32
C THR A 158 10.67 -3.65 -0.80
N LEU A 159 10.81 -4.93 -0.47
CA LEU A 159 10.92 -6.02 -1.44
C LEU A 159 9.72 -6.01 -2.40
N VAL A 160 8.50 -5.98 -1.87
CA VAL A 160 7.26 -5.93 -2.66
C VAL A 160 7.22 -4.68 -3.52
N SER A 161 7.50 -3.50 -2.96
CA SER A 161 7.47 -2.22 -3.67
C SER A 161 8.47 -2.12 -4.82
N ARG A 162 9.51 -2.96 -4.82
CA ARG A 162 10.58 -2.97 -5.83
C ARG A 162 10.46 -4.12 -6.84
N CYS A 163 9.40 -4.93 -6.81
CA CYS A 163 9.26 -6.06 -7.72
C CYS A 163 9.00 -5.66 -9.20
N GLY A 164 8.67 -4.38 -9.45
CA GLY A 164 8.53 -3.83 -10.82
C GLY A 164 7.20 -4.13 -11.49
N ASN A 165 6.19 -4.60 -10.75
CA ASN A 165 4.84 -4.86 -11.26
C ASN A 165 3.80 -4.15 -10.39
N GLU A 166 3.20 -3.07 -10.89
CA GLU A 166 2.26 -2.23 -10.15
C GLU A 166 1.05 -3.00 -9.56
N PRO A 167 0.37 -3.90 -10.29
CA PRO A 167 -0.67 -4.74 -9.69
C PRO A 167 -0.19 -5.59 -8.52
N MET A 168 1.00 -6.18 -8.60
CA MET A 168 1.58 -6.97 -7.50
C MET A 168 1.92 -6.06 -6.31
N ILE A 169 2.53 -4.91 -6.57
CA ILE A 169 2.85 -3.91 -5.55
C ILE A 169 1.59 -3.47 -4.80
N LEU A 170 0.53 -3.14 -5.53
CA LEU A 170 -0.73 -2.70 -4.93
C LEU A 170 -1.39 -3.79 -4.09
N LEU A 171 -1.56 -5.00 -4.66
CA LEU A 171 -2.31 -6.07 -4.00
C LEU A 171 -1.53 -6.66 -2.82
N ILE A 172 -0.26 -7.01 -3.02
CA ILE A 172 0.55 -7.63 -1.97
C ILE A 172 0.95 -6.59 -0.94
N GLY A 173 1.30 -5.35 -1.35
CA GLY A 173 1.57 -4.27 -0.42
C GLY A 173 0.37 -3.92 0.46
N SER A 174 -0.86 -4.03 -0.04
CA SER A 174 -2.06 -3.88 0.78
C SER A 174 -2.18 -5.00 1.84
N LEU A 175 -1.88 -6.25 1.47
CA LEU A 175 -1.88 -7.37 2.41
C LEU A 175 -0.76 -7.24 3.44
N GLU A 176 0.44 -6.78 3.02
CA GLU A 176 1.55 -6.47 3.92
C GLU A 176 1.17 -5.43 4.96
N LEU A 177 0.49 -4.35 4.54
CA LEU A 177 0.03 -3.31 5.45
C LEU A 177 -1.00 -3.84 6.45
N ILE A 178 -1.94 -4.67 6.00
CA ILE A 178 -2.93 -5.32 6.88
C ILE A 178 -2.22 -6.23 7.87
N TRP A 179 -1.30 -7.06 7.40
CA TRP A 179 -0.52 -7.97 8.25
C TRP A 179 0.32 -7.19 9.29
N SER A 180 1.10 -6.19 8.87
CA SER A 180 2.00 -5.44 9.75
C SER A 180 1.24 -4.75 10.89
N THR A 181 0.04 -4.25 10.63
CA THR A 181 -0.83 -3.63 11.62
C THR A 181 -1.24 -4.62 12.72
N HIS A 182 -1.58 -5.86 12.32
CA HIS A 182 -2.02 -6.89 13.26
C HIS A 182 -0.85 -7.59 13.94
N GLU A 183 0.27 -7.78 13.24
CA GLU A 183 1.49 -8.35 13.81
C GLU A 183 2.07 -7.46 14.91
N SER A 184 2.07 -6.16 14.74
CA SER A 184 2.50 -5.21 15.76
C SER A 184 1.65 -5.32 17.04
N ALA A 185 0.35 -5.57 16.93
CA ALA A 185 -0.53 -5.81 18.06
C ALA A 185 -0.18 -7.12 18.80
N VAL A 186 0.25 -8.16 18.06
CA VAL A 186 0.68 -9.45 18.64
C VAL A 186 1.98 -9.31 19.43
N TRP A 187 2.96 -8.55 18.91
CA TRP A 187 4.29 -8.44 19.53
C TRP A 187 4.42 -7.32 20.56
N ASN A 188 3.59 -6.26 20.47
CA ASN A 188 3.57 -5.12 21.39
C ASN A 188 2.39 -5.18 22.36
N GLY A 189 1.55 -6.21 22.26
CA GLY A 189 0.30 -6.32 23.02
C GLY A 189 0.49 -6.67 24.47
N ASP A 190 -0.61 -6.48 25.20
CA ASP A 190 -0.79 -6.60 26.63
C ASP A 190 -0.17 -7.86 27.25
N GLU A 191 0.15 -7.73 28.52
CA GLU A 191 0.57 -8.70 29.55
C GLU A 191 0.51 -10.19 29.11
N GLY A 192 1.59 -10.70 28.51
CA GLY A 192 1.72 -12.13 28.19
C GLY A 192 2.42 -12.48 26.89
N SER A 193 2.62 -11.53 25.98
CA SER A 193 3.41 -11.78 24.77
C SER A 193 4.88 -11.95 25.13
N ALA A 194 5.42 -13.16 24.99
CA ALA A 194 6.85 -13.36 25.16
C ALA A 194 7.59 -12.57 24.07
N PRO A 195 8.58 -11.73 24.43
CA PRO A 195 9.34 -10.99 23.44
C PRO A 195 10.00 -11.96 22.46
N MET A 196 10.01 -11.61 21.16
CA MET A 196 10.67 -12.43 20.13
C MET A 196 12.12 -12.74 20.56
N VAL A 197 12.44 -14.02 20.75
CA VAL A 197 13.73 -14.43 21.28
C VAL A 197 14.87 -14.03 20.34
N ASP A 198 15.98 -13.63 20.90
CA ASP A 198 17.18 -13.17 20.20
C ASP A 198 17.62 -14.14 19.06
N LYS A 199 17.55 -15.45 19.31
CA LYS A 199 17.82 -16.47 18.30
C LYS A 199 16.94 -16.36 17.07
N THR A 200 15.66 -16.07 17.23
CA THR A 200 14.69 -15.90 16.14
C THR A 200 14.99 -14.63 15.35
N ARG A 201 15.28 -13.52 16.02
CA ARG A 201 15.66 -12.25 15.38
C ARG A 201 16.94 -12.41 14.54
N ARG A 202 17.98 -13.08 15.09
CA ARG A 202 19.23 -13.36 14.36
C ARG A 202 19.00 -14.27 13.16
N ALA A 203 18.08 -15.23 13.25
CA ALA A 203 17.74 -16.10 12.14
C ALA A 203 17.06 -15.29 11.02
N ALA A 204 16.08 -14.47 11.34
CA ALA A 204 15.38 -13.62 10.38
C ALA A 204 16.32 -12.66 9.66
N LEU A 205 17.21 -11.98 10.40
CA LEU A 205 18.20 -11.07 9.79
C LEU A 205 19.16 -11.81 8.84
N ARG A 206 19.61 -13.02 9.20
CA ARG A 206 20.43 -13.85 8.29
C ARG A 206 19.67 -14.27 7.04
N ASP A 207 18.39 -14.55 7.16
CA ASP A 207 17.57 -14.93 6.00
C ASP A 207 17.33 -13.75 5.08
N HIS A 208 17.11 -12.53 5.61
CA HIS A 208 17.05 -11.29 4.81
C HIS A 208 18.37 -11.07 4.05
N GLN A 209 19.53 -11.27 4.70
CA GLN A 209 20.83 -11.12 4.04
C GLN A 209 21.01 -12.14 2.92
N ARG A 210 20.64 -13.41 3.14
CA ARG A 210 20.71 -14.46 2.10
C ARG A 210 19.78 -14.18 0.93
N LEU A 211 18.60 -13.61 1.21
CA LEU A 211 17.64 -13.23 0.19
C LEU A 211 18.19 -12.08 -0.65
N LEU A 212 18.74 -11.05 -0.02
CA LEU A 212 19.43 -9.96 -0.70
C LEU A 212 20.56 -10.46 -1.59
N ASP A 213 21.39 -11.40 -1.09
CA ASP A 213 22.48 -12.00 -1.88
C ASP A 213 21.94 -12.73 -3.13
N ALA A 214 20.84 -13.48 -2.99
CA ALA A 214 20.21 -14.16 -4.12
C ALA A 214 19.65 -13.18 -5.15
N ILE A 215 19.08 -12.04 -4.70
CA ILE A 215 18.60 -10.96 -5.57
C ILE A 215 19.78 -10.29 -6.27
N ARG A 216 20.86 -9.96 -5.57
CA ARG A 216 22.07 -9.38 -6.13
C ARG A 216 22.66 -10.26 -7.23
N ASP A 217 22.72 -11.57 -6.99
CA ASP A 217 23.21 -12.57 -7.95
C ASP A 217 22.27 -12.76 -9.16
N GLY A 218 21.06 -12.18 -9.14
CA GLY A 218 20.05 -12.38 -10.19
C GLY A 218 19.45 -13.79 -10.18
N ASN A 219 19.56 -14.52 -9.08
CA ASN A 219 19.09 -15.90 -8.98
C ASN A 219 17.63 -15.96 -8.48
N ALA A 220 16.69 -15.75 -9.41
CA ALA A 220 15.24 -15.69 -9.11
C ALA A 220 14.75 -16.97 -8.39
N ALA A 221 15.14 -18.15 -8.85
CA ALA A 221 14.72 -19.41 -8.25
C ALA A 221 15.22 -19.58 -6.81
N ARG A 222 16.44 -19.10 -6.51
CA ARG A 222 16.98 -19.09 -5.15
C ARG A 222 16.27 -18.07 -4.27
N ALA A 223 15.98 -16.87 -4.81
CA ALA A 223 15.26 -15.83 -4.09
C ALA A 223 13.86 -16.31 -3.66
N VAL A 224 13.09 -16.92 -4.57
CA VAL A 224 11.79 -17.52 -4.26
C VAL A 224 11.89 -18.52 -3.10
N ARG A 225 12.76 -19.52 -3.20
CA ARG A 225 12.90 -20.56 -2.16
C ARG A 225 13.32 -20.00 -0.79
N LEU A 226 14.19 -18.98 -0.78
CA LEU A 226 14.62 -18.34 0.46
C LEU A 226 13.48 -17.56 1.10
N ALA A 227 12.70 -16.82 0.30
CA ALA A 227 11.52 -16.09 0.78
C ALA A 227 10.44 -17.05 1.32
N GLU A 228 10.13 -18.15 0.61
CA GLU A 228 9.21 -19.20 1.10
C GLU A 228 9.63 -19.74 2.47
N GLY A 229 10.92 -20.11 2.61
CA GLY A 229 11.45 -20.67 3.86
C GLY A 229 11.40 -19.67 5.02
N HIS A 230 11.75 -18.42 4.75
CA HIS A 230 11.71 -17.32 5.73
C HIS A 230 10.28 -17.03 6.20
N LEU A 231 9.34 -16.83 5.28
CA LEU A 231 7.94 -16.52 5.62
C LEU A 231 7.25 -17.69 6.35
N ALA A 232 7.54 -18.93 5.97
CA ALA A 232 7.06 -20.09 6.69
C ALA A 232 7.61 -20.16 8.14
N ALA A 233 8.85 -19.74 8.37
CA ALA A 233 9.41 -19.64 9.72
C ALA A 233 8.78 -18.48 10.52
N ALA A 234 8.61 -17.31 9.92
CA ALA A 234 7.96 -16.16 10.53
C ALA A 234 6.51 -16.49 10.96
N ARG A 235 5.73 -17.10 10.07
CA ARG A 235 4.36 -17.54 10.35
C ARG A 235 4.28 -18.48 11.55
N ARG A 236 5.17 -19.50 11.62
CA ARG A 236 5.18 -20.42 12.78
C ARG A 236 5.43 -19.70 14.10
N ASN A 237 6.30 -18.70 14.10
CA ASN A 237 6.61 -17.92 15.29
C ASN A 237 5.40 -17.06 15.73
N THR A 238 4.74 -16.40 14.78
CA THR A 238 3.56 -15.57 15.08
C THR A 238 2.37 -16.40 15.56
N LEU A 239 2.11 -17.56 14.94
CA LEU A 239 1.04 -18.48 15.38
C LEU A 239 1.25 -19.03 16.79
N ALA A 240 2.50 -19.18 17.22
CA ALA A 240 2.81 -19.66 18.56
C ALA A 240 2.40 -18.67 19.68
N VAL A 241 2.25 -17.38 19.35
CA VAL A 241 1.86 -16.31 20.28
C VAL A 241 0.34 -16.15 20.40
N GLY A 242 -0.42 -16.69 19.44
CA GLY A 242 -1.89 -16.68 19.40
C GLY A 242 -2.47 -15.53 18.58
N THR A 243 -3.35 -15.87 17.63
CA THR A 243 -3.99 -14.91 16.69
C THR A 243 -5.49 -15.22 16.57
N ALA A 244 -6.18 -15.32 17.70
CA ALA A 244 -7.60 -15.72 17.73
C ALA A 244 -8.60 -14.61 17.36
N HIS A 245 -8.13 -13.43 16.91
CA HIS A 245 -8.98 -12.30 16.57
C HIS A 245 -9.16 -12.15 15.04
N THR A 246 -10.25 -11.54 14.64
CA THR A 246 -10.52 -11.19 13.24
C THR A 246 -9.78 -9.91 12.83
N ILE A 247 -9.64 -9.72 11.52
CA ILE A 247 -9.12 -8.45 10.96
C ILE A 247 -10.00 -7.29 11.43
N GLU A 248 -9.38 -6.20 11.89
CA GLU A 248 -10.04 -4.97 12.30
C GLU A 248 -9.69 -3.82 11.34
N ALA A 249 -10.64 -3.44 10.50
CA ALA A 249 -10.43 -2.40 9.48
C ALA A 249 -10.07 -1.02 10.06
N LYS A 250 -10.54 -0.69 11.27
CA LYS A 250 -10.23 0.59 11.94
C LYS A 250 -8.73 0.79 12.18
N LEU A 251 -7.96 -0.29 12.39
CA LEU A 251 -6.52 -0.20 12.63
C LEU A 251 -5.77 0.35 11.40
N ILE A 252 -6.27 0.06 10.19
CA ILE A 252 -5.69 0.58 8.95
C ILE A 252 -6.06 2.05 8.76
N ALA A 253 -7.29 2.45 9.10
CA ALA A 253 -7.71 3.85 9.02
C ALA A 253 -6.87 4.76 9.91
N ASP A 254 -6.47 4.27 11.09
CA ASP A 254 -5.64 5.01 12.05
C ASP A 254 -4.21 5.23 11.54
N LEU A 255 -3.69 4.37 10.66
CA LEU A 255 -2.38 4.55 10.03
C LEU A 255 -2.37 5.73 9.05
N GLY A 256 -3.44 5.93 8.27
CA GLY A 256 -3.57 7.05 7.34
C GLY A 256 -3.63 8.42 8.00
N ALA A 257 -3.85 8.48 9.30
CA ALA A 257 -3.84 9.71 10.09
C ALA A 257 -2.45 10.09 10.64
N ARG A 258 -1.42 9.25 10.47
CA ARG A 258 -0.07 9.53 10.94
C ARG A 258 0.66 10.46 9.97
N PRO A 259 1.31 11.54 10.45
CA PRO A 259 2.02 12.50 9.59
C PRO A 259 3.23 11.94 8.83
N ASP A 260 3.69 10.73 9.16
CA ASP A 260 4.83 10.05 8.54
C ASP A 260 4.48 8.98 7.51
N SER A 261 3.19 8.82 7.15
CA SER A 261 2.81 7.94 6.04
C SER A 261 3.35 8.54 4.73
N ARG A 262 4.57 8.13 4.35
CA ARG A 262 5.15 8.50 3.05
C ARG A 262 4.31 7.81 1.97
N PRO A 263 3.81 8.58 0.97
CA PRO A 263 3.20 7.95 -0.19
C PRO A 263 4.20 6.96 -0.81
N LEU A 264 3.73 5.81 -1.26
CA LEU A 264 4.51 4.91 -2.12
C LEU A 264 4.95 5.75 -3.31
N ARG A 265 6.22 6.14 -3.34
CA ARG A 265 6.76 7.14 -4.25
C ARG A 265 6.79 6.57 -5.65
N ASN A 266 5.92 7.07 -6.51
CA ASN A 266 5.89 6.78 -7.93
C ASN A 266 6.92 7.67 -8.64
N ASP A 267 8.21 7.43 -8.38
CA ASP A 267 9.32 8.12 -9.05
C ASP A 267 9.67 7.41 -10.37
N ARG A 268 8.70 7.25 -11.27
CA ARG A 268 9.05 6.94 -12.66
C ARG A 268 9.40 8.23 -13.38
N PRO A 269 10.60 8.37 -13.95
CA PRO A 269 10.86 9.43 -14.91
C PRO A 269 9.88 9.25 -16.06
N GLN A 270 9.12 10.30 -16.38
CA GLN A 270 8.27 10.31 -17.57
C GLN A 270 9.18 10.07 -18.80
N SER A 271 9.06 8.88 -19.40
CA SER A 271 9.71 8.60 -20.67
C SER A 271 9.07 9.53 -21.70
N SER A 272 9.80 10.59 -22.08
CA SER A 272 9.51 11.40 -23.24
C SER A 272 9.66 10.52 -24.48
N LYS A 273 8.59 9.82 -24.86
CA LYS A 273 8.49 9.31 -26.24
C LYS A 273 8.24 10.52 -27.14
N GLY A 274 9.33 11.06 -27.68
CA GLY A 274 9.27 11.93 -28.83
C GLY A 274 8.56 11.18 -29.97
N ILE A 275 7.43 11.71 -30.38
CA ILE A 275 6.79 11.35 -31.64
C ILE A 275 7.68 12.01 -32.71
N ALA A 276 8.51 11.21 -33.38
CA ALA A 276 9.13 11.62 -34.63
C ALA A 276 8.08 11.48 -35.73
N THR A 277 7.84 12.59 -36.43
CA THR A 277 7.05 12.73 -37.65
C THR A 277 7.52 11.82 -38.75
#